data_0f513841660ce2ab7eb43cdbe9ce161c
#
_entry.id   0f513841660ce2ab7eb43cdbe9ce161c
#
_cell.length_a   1.000
_cell.length_b   1.000
_cell.length_c   1.000
_cell.angle_alpha   90.00
_cell.angle_beta   90.00
_cell.angle_gamma   90.00
#
_symmetry.space_group_name_H-M   'P 1'
#
loop_
_entity.id
_entity.type
_entity.pdbx_description
1 polymer ?
#
loop_
_entity_poly.entity_id
_entity_poly.type
_entity_poly.pdbx_seq_one_letter_code
_entity_poly.pdbx_strand_id
1 'polypeptide(L)'
;LYPISTGRNLAYGGSAPVHSGSVVLDLKRMNRVLEVDERNAYALVEPGVSYFDLYNYIQERGIDVWIDPPDPGWGSVIGNALDGGGGWTAYPYRDHFGAHCGMEVVLGDGDIVRTGMGAVPNAKTWQENKWGYGPWVDGLFRQGNMGVVTKMGFWLMPRPEAYISGTARVMNDEGAIGLMDTLNHLENLHIVNGSTQLGGGGGGAGFGGGAGWSLQVPIYGPPDVIRAQLAYARSKFEQIEGCTFTESEMIMTPAPGEEPPPGVRLVNFGIPDLSTFSMLGRSPFQPNPAGGHIGFSPILPRRGEELIRFRDWYQANASEVSGGENLGIVGPVFMTNWERSLVGLIMFPVSKDPAHNEKIRDAFVRWVELAAAEGWAEYRAPTVYQDLIARTYSFNDNALTRMREKIKDAVDPNGIISAGRYGVWPKHLRDA
;
A
#
# COMPACT_ATOMS: atom_id res chain seq x y z
N LEU A 1 0.75 -3.13 -25.47
CA LEU A 1 0.52 -1.87 -24.75
C LEU A 1 0.87 -2.03 -23.27
N TYR A 2 1.45 -0.99 -22.66
CA TYR A 2 1.74 -0.97 -21.23
C TYR A 2 1.14 0.30 -20.63
N PRO A 3 -0.08 0.25 -20.08
CA PRO A 3 -0.74 1.42 -19.51
C PRO A 3 -0.05 1.87 -18.22
N ILE A 4 0.17 3.17 -18.13
CA ILE A 4 0.62 3.86 -16.92
C ILE A 4 -0.34 5.00 -16.59
N SER A 5 -0.46 5.34 -15.34
CA SER A 5 -1.24 6.48 -14.85
C SER A 5 -0.36 7.74 -14.79
N THR A 6 0.06 8.18 -13.59
CA THR A 6 1.03 9.30 -13.48
C THR A 6 2.48 8.89 -13.80
N GLY A 7 2.76 7.59 -13.99
CA GLY A 7 4.09 7.04 -14.26
C GLY A 7 5.06 7.16 -13.08
N ARG A 8 4.55 7.34 -11.86
CA ARG A 8 5.33 7.52 -10.64
C ARG A 8 5.08 6.39 -9.67
N ASN A 9 6.16 5.75 -9.23
CA ASN A 9 6.12 4.67 -8.27
C ASN A 9 7.37 4.75 -7.38
N LEU A 10 7.23 4.33 -6.11
CA LEU A 10 8.33 4.25 -5.18
C LEU A 10 8.59 2.77 -4.85
N ALA A 11 9.78 2.27 -5.18
CA ALA A 11 10.31 0.93 -4.88
C ALA A 11 9.77 -0.26 -5.71
N TYR A 12 8.64 -0.15 -6.43
CA TYR A 12 8.00 -1.32 -7.09
C TYR A 12 7.94 -1.25 -8.61
N GLY A 13 8.69 -0.37 -9.21
CA GLY A 13 8.75 -0.20 -10.65
C GLY A 13 8.30 1.19 -11.07
N GLY A 14 8.13 1.38 -12.33
CA GLY A 14 7.77 2.66 -12.92
C GLY A 14 7.04 2.45 -14.24
N SER A 15 7.34 3.31 -15.22
CA SER A 15 6.77 3.24 -16.57
C SER A 15 7.48 2.26 -17.50
N ALA A 16 8.39 1.43 -16.99
CA ALA A 16 9.11 0.45 -17.80
C ALA A 16 8.30 -0.85 -17.97
N PRO A 17 7.98 -1.26 -19.21
CA PRO A 17 7.31 -2.53 -19.48
C PRO A 17 8.17 -3.75 -19.09
N VAL A 18 7.51 -4.86 -18.77
CA VAL A 18 8.18 -6.16 -18.57
C VAL A 18 8.70 -6.69 -19.91
N HIS A 19 7.87 -6.62 -20.95
CA HIS A 19 8.19 -7.15 -22.28
C HIS A 19 8.79 -6.07 -23.17
N SER A 20 9.98 -6.36 -23.74
CA SER A 20 10.66 -5.46 -24.67
C SER A 20 9.84 -5.24 -25.94
N GLY A 21 9.90 -4.02 -26.51
CA GLY A 21 9.09 -3.65 -27.67
C GLY A 21 7.66 -3.20 -27.35
N SER A 22 7.27 -3.18 -26.09
CA SER A 22 5.96 -2.66 -25.69
C SER A 22 5.84 -1.16 -25.90
N VAL A 23 4.64 -0.71 -26.30
CA VAL A 23 4.29 0.71 -26.35
C VAL A 23 3.70 1.14 -25.03
N VAL A 24 4.28 2.15 -24.39
CA VAL A 24 3.75 2.75 -23.16
C VAL A 24 2.54 3.61 -23.50
N LEU A 25 1.39 3.30 -22.91
CA LEU A 25 0.16 4.08 -23.00
C LEU A 25 0.07 5.01 -21.77
N ASP A 26 0.47 6.26 -21.95
CA ASP A 26 0.45 7.27 -20.88
C ASP A 26 -0.95 7.88 -20.73
N LEU A 27 -1.64 7.53 -19.64
CA LEU A 27 -2.99 7.99 -19.31
C LEU A 27 -3.00 9.32 -18.53
N LYS A 28 -1.85 9.96 -18.34
CA LYS A 28 -1.72 11.18 -17.51
C LYS A 28 -2.64 12.32 -17.95
N ARG A 29 -3.00 12.42 -19.22
CA ARG A 29 -3.94 13.44 -19.73
C ARG A 29 -5.40 13.16 -19.38
N MET A 30 -5.75 11.95 -18.96
CA MET A 30 -7.04 11.62 -18.36
C MET A 30 -6.98 11.96 -16.88
N ASN A 31 -7.09 13.24 -16.54
CA ASN A 31 -6.83 13.77 -15.19
C ASN A 31 -8.00 14.54 -14.58
N ARG A 32 -9.20 14.21 -14.98
CA ARG A 32 -10.41 14.86 -14.44
C ARG A 32 -10.86 14.18 -13.15
N VAL A 33 -11.14 14.98 -12.12
CA VAL A 33 -12.04 14.61 -11.03
C VAL A 33 -13.45 14.79 -11.57
N LEU A 34 -14.16 13.68 -11.80
CA LEU A 34 -15.45 13.68 -12.49
C LEU A 34 -16.61 14.03 -11.54
N GLU A 35 -16.53 13.54 -10.31
CA GLU A 35 -17.53 13.73 -9.27
C GLU A 35 -16.88 13.62 -7.89
N VAL A 36 -17.34 14.42 -6.94
CA VAL A 36 -17.13 14.25 -5.51
C VAL A 36 -18.47 14.50 -4.82
N ASP A 37 -18.97 13.52 -4.10
CA ASP A 37 -20.19 13.64 -3.29
C ASP A 37 -19.80 13.70 -1.81
N GLU A 38 -20.12 14.83 -1.17
CA GLU A 38 -19.81 15.05 0.25
C GLU A 38 -20.72 14.21 1.15
N ARG A 39 -21.98 14.03 0.76
CA ARG A 39 -23.01 13.38 1.60
C ARG A 39 -22.71 11.88 1.78
N ASN A 40 -22.37 11.21 0.68
CA ASN A 40 -22.04 9.78 0.68
C ASN A 40 -20.52 9.52 0.70
N ALA A 41 -19.72 10.60 0.77
CA ALA A 41 -18.28 10.60 0.89
C ALA A 41 -17.60 9.69 -0.16
N TYR A 42 -17.78 10.00 -1.45
CA TYR A 42 -17.09 9.31 -2.54
C TYR A 42 -16.56 10.28 -3.61
N ALA A 43 -15.62 9.80 -4.39
CA ALA A 43 -15.14 10.45 -5.61
C ALA A 43 -15.17 9.48 -6.79
N LEU A 44 -15.37 10.01 -8.01
CA LEU A 44 -15.14 9.33 -9.28
C LEU A 44 -14.03 10.06 -10.03
N VAL A 45 -12.95 9.37 -10.37
CA VAL A 45 -11.76 9.98 -10.96
C VAL A 45 -11.25 9.23 -12.21
N GLU A 46 -10.43 9.91 -13.00
CA GLU A 46 -9.66 9.36 -14.12
C GLU A 46 -8.24 8.97 -13.69
N PRO A 47 -7.52 8.09 -14.43
CA PRO A 47 -6.24 7.50 -13.99
C PRO A 47 -5.07 8.49 -13.86
N GLY A 48 -5.13 9.65 -14.52
CA GLY A 48 -4.11 10.70 -14.40
C GLY A 48 -4.26 11.60 -13.16
N VAL A 49 -5.34 11.45 -12.40
CA VAL A 49 -5.56 12.21 -11.15
C VAL A 49 -4.59 11.72 -10.09
N SER A 50 -3.72 12.61 -9.58
CA SER A 50 -2.88 12.35 -8.42
C SER A 50 -3.61 12.64 -7.11
N TYR A 51 -3.03 12.21 -5.98
CA TYR A 51 -3.59 12.56 -4.67
C TYR A 51 -3.53 14.08 -4.42
N PHE A 52 -2.51 14.78 -4.95
CA PHE A 52 -2.49 16.25 -4.91
C PHE A 52 -3.64 16.88 -5.70
N ASP A 53 -3.93 16.36 -6.90
CA ASP A 53 -5.01 16.89 -7.73
C ASP A 53 -6.37 16.73 -7.06
N LEU A 54 -6.65 15.53 -6.48
CA LEU A 54 -7.91 15.28 -5.78
C LEU A 54 -8.00 16.08 -4.48
N TYR A 55 -6.92 16.21 -3.72
CA TYR A 55 -6.86 17.05 -2.53
C TYR A 55 -7.17 18.52 -2.87
N ASN A 56 -6.48 19.08 -3.84
CA ASN A 56 -6.69 20.48 -4.24
C ASN A 56 -8.13 20.71 -4.74
N TYR A 57 -8.68 19.77 -5.51
CA TYR A 57 -10.07 19.84 -5.97
C TYR A 57 -11.08 19.94 -4.80
N ILE A 58 -10.86 19.14 -3.76
CA ILE A 58 -11.69 19.11 -2.54
C ILE A 58 -11.53 20.43 -1.78
N GLN A 59 -10.30 20.90 -1.56
CA GLN A 59 -10.02 22.14 -0.80
C GLN A 59 -10.57 23.37 -1.50
N GLU A 60 -10.36 23.54 -2.80
CA GLU A 60 -10.84 24.69 -3.58
C GLU A 60 -12.36 24.84 -3.59
N ARG A 61 -13.08 23.74 -3.35
CA ARG A 61 -14.57 23.72 -3.32
C ARG A 61 -15.14 23.68 -1.92
N GLY A 62 -14.30 23.65 -0.90
CA GLY A 62 -14.73 23.60 0.51
C GLY A 62 -15.54 22.34 0.84
N ILE A 63 -15.26 21.21 0.18
CA ILE A 63 -15.96 19.93 0.41
C ILE A 63 -15.42 19.29 1.69
N ASP A 64 -16.29 18.94 2.63
CA ASP A 64 -15.91 18.48 3.97
C ASP A 64 -15.64 16.97 4.06
N VAL A 65 -14.74 16.49 3.21
CA VAL A 65 -14.24 15.11 3.21
C VAL A 65 -12.72 15.07 3.14
N TRP A 66 -12.15 13.98 3.60
CA TRP A 66 -10.72 13.67 3.49
C TRP A 66 -10.47 12.58 2.47
N ILE A 67 -9.37 12.69 1.75
CA ILE A 67 -8.75 11.56 1.05
C ILE A 67 -7.89 10.78 2.04
N ASP A 68 -7.56 9.54 1.70
CA ASP A 68 -6.52 8.79 2.39
C ASP A 68 -5.25 8.78 1.53
N PRO A 69 -4.29 9.69 1.78
CA PRO A 69 -3.13 9.80 0.92
C PRO A 69 -2.06 8.75 1.25
N PRO A 70 -1.39 8.19 0.24
CA PRO A 70 -0.10 7.57 0.44
C PRO A 70 0.98 8.63 0.57
N ASP A 71 2.16 8.24 0.93
CA ASP A 71 3.36 9.04 0.79
C ASP A 71 4.30 8.30 -0.18
N PRO A 72 4.61 8.85 -1.37
CA PRO A 72 4.41 10.25 -1.80
C PRO A 72 3.08 10.52 -2.52
N GLY A 73 2.51 11.70 -2.32
CA GLY A 73 1.25 12.17 -2.90
C GLY A 73 1.23 12.38 -4.43
N TRP A 74 2.34 12.17 -5.13
CA TRP A 74 2.42 12.19 -6.60
C TRP A 74 1.72 11.01 -7.28
N GLY A 75 1.47 9.94 -6.53
CA GLY A 75 0.84 8.75 -7.04
C GLY A 75 -0.52 9.05 -7.64
N SER A 76 -0.90 8.30 -8.65
CA SER A 76 -2.28 8.29 -9.13
C SER A 76 -3.17 7.60 -8.11
N VAL A 77 -4.36 8.14 -7.84
CA VAL A 77 -5.36 7.52 -6.97
C VAL A 77 -5.71 6.12 -7.50
N ILE A 78 -6.03 6.01 -8.80
CA ILE A 78 -6.33 4.72 -9.46
C ILE A 78 -5.09 3.80 -9.48
N GLY A 79 -3.94 4.33 -9.93
CA GLY A 79 -2.73 3.53 -10.08
C GLY A 79 -2.24 2.94 -8.75
N ASN A 80 -2.33 3.70 -7.67
CA ASN A 80 -1.97 3.23 -6.34
C ASN A 80 -2.91 2.13 -5.84
N ALA A 81 -4.23 2.32 -5.98
CA ALA A 81 -5.22 1.32 -5.60
C ALA A 81 -5.06 0.01 -6.38
N LEU A 82 -4.93 0.10 -7.72
CA LEU A 82 -4.73 -1.07 -8.59
C LEU A 82 -3.43 -1.83 -8.27
N ASP A 83 -2.41 -1.13 -7.76
CA ASP A 83 -1.13 -1.75 -7.37
C ASP A 83 -1.12 -2.22 -5.90
N GLY A 84 -2.27 -2.19 -5.22
CA GLY A 84 -2.40 -2.65 -3.83
C GLY A 84 -1.76 -1.71 -2.81
N GLY A 85 -1.77 -0.41 -3.07
CA GLY A 85 -1.24 0.59 -2.15
C GLY A 85 -2.14 0.81 -0.93
N GLY A 86 -1.57 1.44 0.08
CA GLY A 86 -2.27 1.83 1.31
C GLY A 86 -1.90 3.23 1.74
N GLY A 87 -2.70 3.79 2.60
CA GLY A 87 -2.55 5.14 3.13
C GLY A 87 -2.37 5.21 4.65
N TRP A 88 -2.57 6.40 5.20
CA TRP A 88 -2.15 6.73 6.55
C TRP A 88 -3.26 7.24 7.47
N THR A 89 -4.51 7.28 7.00
CA THR A 89 -5.65 7.69 7.83
C THR A 89 -6.36 6.49 8.46
N ALA A 90 -7.67 6.48 8.49
CA ALA A 90 -8.45 5.46 9.15
C ALA A 90 -8.83 4.29 8.22
N TYR A 91 -9.02 3.13 8.82
CA TYR A 91 -9.72 2.04 8.17
C TYR A 91 -11.22 2.40 8.00
N PRO A 92 -11.88 2.07 6.87
CA PRO A 92 -11.39 1.22 5.78
C PRO A 92 -10.64 1.96 4.66
N TYR A 93 -10.51 3.28 4.72
CA TYR A 93 -10.01 4.13 3.62
C TYR A 93 -8.53 3.87 3.32
N ARG A 94 -7.74 3.47 4.32
CA ARG A 94 -6.31 3.17 4.16
C ARG A 94 -6.00 1.92 3.33
N ASP A 95 -6.95 1.03 3.09
CA ASP A 95 -6.85 0.01 2.03
C ASP A 95 -7.44 0.60 0.74
N HIS A 96 -6.59 1.15 -0.11
CA HIS A 96 -7.02 1.90 -1.28
C HIS A 96 -7.81 1.06 -2.27
N PHE A 97 -7.44 -0.23 -2.46
CA PHE A 97 -8.26 -1.11 -3.29
C PHE A 97 -9.53 -1.55 -2.56
N GLY A 98 -9.46 -1.72 -1.26
CA GLY A 98 -10.63 -1.97 -0.42
C GLY A 98 -11.63 -0.82 -0.45
N ALA A 99 -11.17 0.42 -0.55
CA ALA A 99 -12.00 1.62 -0.62
C ALA A 99 -12.56 1.95 -2.01
N HIS A 100 -12.11 1.26 -3.09
CA HIS A 100 -12.68 1.52 -4.42
C HIS A 100 -14.14 1.04 -4.52
N CYS A 101 -14.91 1.65 -5.42
CA CYS A 101 -16.28 1.28 -5.70
C CYS A 101 -16.62 1.52 -7.18
N GLY A 102 -16.56 0.44 -7.96
CA GLY A 102 -16.84 0.43 -9.39
C GLY A 102 -15.74 1.01 -10.28
N MET A 103 -15.61 0.42 -11.45
CA MET A 103 -14.63 0.79 -12.48
C MET A 103 -15.25 0.86 -13.85
N GLU A 104 -14.65 1.68 -14.73
CA GLU A 104 -14.81 1.59 -16.19
C GLU A 104 -13.50 1.09 -16.77
N VAL A 105 -13.56 0.05 -17.60
CA VAL A 105 -12.38 -0.66 -18.10
C VAL A 105 -12.52 -0.89 -19.60
N VAL A 106 -11.45 -0.64 -20.35
CA VAL A 106 -11.32 -1.00 -21.77
C VAL A 106 -10.60 -2.35 -21.84
N LEU A 107 -11.22 -3.36 -22.46
CA LEU A 107 -10.67 -4.69 -22.65
C LEU A 107 -9.73 -4.76 -23.87
N GLY A 108 -9.09 -5.92 -24.07
CA GLY A 108 -8.12 -6.13 -25.14
C GLY A 108 -8.70 -6.11 -26.56
N ASP A 109 -10.00 -6.31 -26.71
CA ASP A 109 -10.76 -6.20 -27.96
C ASP A 109 -11.35 -4.81 -28.22
N GLY A 110 -11.18 -3.88 -27.25
CA GLY A 110 -11.70 -2.52 -27.30
C GLY A 110 -13.09 -2.34 -26.70
N ASP A 111 -13.72 -3.41 -26.18
CA ASP A 111 -15.00 -3.30 -25.49
C ASP A 111 -14.83 -2.53 -24.16
N ILE A 112 -15.89 -1.80 -23.76
CA ILE A 112 -15.91 -0.98 -22.57
C ILE A 112 -16.90 -1.59 -21.57
N VAL A 113 -16.40 -2.02 -20.44
CA VAL A 113 -17.21 -2.57 -19.37
C VAL A 113 -17.21 -1.64 -18.15
N ARG A 114 -18.35 -1.59 -17.45
CA ARG A 114 -18.46 -0.98 -16.13
C ARG A 114 -18.78 -2.05 -15.13
N THR A 115 -18.05 -2.06 -14.03
CA THR A 115 -18.22 -3.04 -12.95
C THR A 115 -19.24 -2.58 -11.92
N GLY A 116 -19.68 -3.50 -11.08
CA GLY A 116 -20.64 -3.22 -10.02
C GLY A 116 -21.96 -2.69 -10.57
N MET A 117 -22.54 -1.73 -9.86
CA MET A 117 -23.82 -1.12 -10.28
C MET A 117 -23.69 -0.27 -11.56
N GLY A 118 -22.46 0.11 -11.95
CA GLY A 118 -22.22 0.88 -13.18
C GLY A 118 -22.57 0.15 -14.47
N ALA A 119 -22.77 -1.16 -14.44
CA ALA A 119 -23.28 -1.96 -15.55
C ALA A 119 -24.76 -1.69 -15.87
N VAL A 120 -25.51 -1.12 -14.94
CA VAL A 120 -26.89 -0.70 -15.17
C VAL A 120 -26.89 0.67 -15.86
N PRO A 121 -27.56 0.84 -17.02
CA PRO A 121 -27.68 2.14 -17.66
C PRO A 121 -28.27 3.19 -16.71
N ASN A 122 -27.62 4.35 -16.59
CA ASN A 122 -28.00 5.45 -15.69
C ASN A 122 -28.06 5.05 -14.19
N ALA A 123 -27.23 4.11 -13.76
CA ALA A 123 -27.12 3.71 -12.36
C ALA A 123 -26.97 4.92 -11.43
N LYS A 124 -27.70 4.88 -10.31
CA LYS A 124 -27.65 5.95 -9.28
C LYS A 124 -26.69 5.61 -8.14
N THR A 125 -26.21 4.38 -8.08
CA THR A 125 -25.47 3.81 -6.95
C THR A 125 -24.11 3.24 -7.37
N TRP A 126 -23.54 3.73 -8.49
CA TRP A 126 -22.29 3.16 -9.02
C TRP A 126 -21.12 3.28 -8.03
N GLN A 127 -20.99 4.42 -7.34
CA GLN A 127 -19.96 4.66 -6.33
C GLN A 127 -20.44 4.39 -4.89
N GLU A 128 -21.68 3.96 -4.71
CA GLU A 128 -22.27 3.72 -3.38
C GLU A 128 -22.38 2.23 -3.05
N ASN A 129 -22.68 1.38 -4.04
CA ASN A 129 -22.76 -0.07 -3.86
C ASN A 129 -21.69 -0.77 -4.70
N LYS A 130 -20.69 -1.31 -4.03
CA LYS A 130 -19.53 -1.99 -4.63
C LYS A 130 -19.93 -3.22 -5.44
N TRP A 131 -20.97 -3.92 -5.00
CA TRP A 131 -21.39 -5.19 -5.58
C TRP A 131 -22.49 -4.96 -6.63
N GLY A 132 -22.32 -5.54 -7.80
CA GLY A 132 -23.39 -5.66 -8.79
C GLY A 132 -24.20 -6.93 -8.60
N TYR A 133 -24.79 -7.42 -9.67
CA TYR A 133 -25.45 -8.73 -9.73
C TYR A 133 -24.52 -9.74 -10.42
N GLY A 134 -24.32 -10.89 -9.82
CA GLY A 134 -23.41 -11.93 -10.31
C GLY A 134 -21.99 -11.83 -9.72
N PRO A 135 -21.00 -12.51 -10.32
CA PRO A 135 -19.63 -12.53 -9.83
C PRO A 135 -18.98 -11.15 -9.84
N TRP A 136 -18.29 -10.82 -8.76
CA TRP A 136 -17.52 -9.58 -8.67
C TRP A 136 -16.17 -9.74 -9.39
N VAL A 137 -15.93 -8.90 -10.38
CA VAL A 137 -14.79 -9.04 -11.31
C VAL A 137 -13.70 -7.98 -11.11
N ASP A 138 -13.90 -6.96 -10.26
CA ASP A 138 -12.96 -5.85 -10.06
C ASP A 138 -11.57 -6.34 -9.65
N GLY A 139 -11.51 -7.43 -8.88
CA GLY A 139 -10.27 -8.08 -8.48
C GLY A 139 -9.37 -8.54 -9.64
N LEU A 140 -9.91 -8.76 -10.84
CA LEU A 140 -9.14 -9.13 -12.04
C LEU A 140 -8.25 -7.99 -12.54
N PHE A 141 -8.60 -6.75 -12.20
CA PHE A 141 -7.86 -5.55 -12.62
C PHE A 141 -6.84 -5.11 -11.57
N ARG A 142 -6.96 -5.58 -10.31
CA ARG A 142 -5.97 -5.33 -9.27
C ARG A 142 -4.70 -6.12 -9.56
N GLN A 143 -3.56 -5.42 -9.70
CA GLN A 143 -2.29 -6.06 -10.06
C GLN A 143 -2.42 -6.95 -11.31
N GLY A 144 -3.33 -6.58 -12.20
CA GLY A 144 -3.70 -7.35 -13.36
C GLY A 144 -3.25 -6.71 -14.68
N ASN A 145 -3.45 -7.49 -15.73
CA ASN A 145 -3.22 -7.06 -17.12
C ASN A 145 -4.41 -7.44 -18.01
N MET A 146 -5.61 -7.45 -17.42
CA MET A 146 -6.85 -7.90 -18.07
C MET A 146 -7.59 -6.77 -18.81
N GLY A 147 -7.19 -5.50 -18.58
CA GLY A 147 -7.82 -4.34 -19.17
C GLY A 147 -7.13 -3.04 -18.74
N VAL A 148 -7.59 -1.93 -19.31
CA VAL A 148 -7.12 -0.57 -18.99
C VAL A 148 -8.23 0.16 -18.26
N VAL A 149 -8.01 0.47 -16.98
CA VAL A 149 -8.99 1.20 -16.15
C VAL A 149 -8.98 2.68 -16.53
N THR A 150 -10.13 3.19 -16.94
CA THR A 150 -10.32 4.58 -17.38
C THR A 150 -11.08 5.46 -16.40
N LYS A 151 -11.85 4.86 -15.51
CA LYS A 151 -12.49 5.53 -14.36
C LYS A 151 -12.55 4.59 -13.18
N MET A 152 -12.51 5.15 -11.97
CA MET A 152 -12.71 4.38 -10.74
C MET A 152 -13.33 5.26 -9.67
N GLY A 153 -14.31 4.72 -8.97
CA GLY A 153 -14.89 5.32 -7.79
C GLY A 153 -14.09 4.99 -6.53
N PHE A 154 -14.08 5.89 -5.57
CA PHE A 154 -13.43 5.70 -4.27
C PHE A 154 -14.30 6.24 -3.14
N TRP A 155 -14.42 5.50 -2.07
CA TRP A 155 -14.95 6.03 -0.83
C TRP A 155 -13.93 6.93 -0.15
N LEU A 156 -14.40 8.09 0.26
CA LEU A 156 -13.62 9.09 0.98
C LEU A 156 -13.95 9.03 2.46
N MET A 157 -13.05 9.52 3.29
CA MET A 157 -13.28 9.61 4.72
C MET A 157 -14.06 10.88 5.05
N PRO A 158 -15.26 10.82 5.67
CA PRO A 158 -15.84 12.01 6.27
C PRO A 158 -14.82 12.66 7.21
N ARG A 159 -14.63 13.98 7.13
CA ARG A 159 -13.64 14.63 8.00
C ARG A 159 -13.96 14.36 9.47
N PRO A 160 -13.06 13.74 10.23
CA PRO A 160 -13.29 13.50 11.66
C PRO A 160 -13.21 14.82 12.42
N GLU A 161 -13.96 14.97 13.52
CA GLU A 161 -13.92 16.18 14.34
C GLU A 161 -12.56 16.36 15.04
N ALA A 162 -11.96 15.28 15.49
CA ALA A 162 -10.69 15.29 16.23
C ALA A 162 -9.81 14.08 15.95
N TYR A 163 -8.54 14.25 16.30
CA TYR A 163 -7.48 13.25 16.29
C TYR A 163 -6.77 13.22 17.63
N ILE A 164 -6.46 12.03 18.13
CA ILE A 164 -5.60 11.81 19.28
C ILE A 164 -4.75 10.56 19.04
N SER A 165 -3.56 10.48 19.63
CA SER A 165 -2.76 9.27 19.57
C SER A 165 -2.15 8.91 20.92
N GLY A 166 -1.97 7.60 21.14
CA GLY A 166 -1.15 7.06 22.21
C GLY A 166 0.15 6.46 21.67
N THR A 167 1.14 6.33 22.53
CA THR A 167 2.37 5.58 22.22
C THR A 167 2.65 4.62 23.36
N ALA A 168 2.57 3.33 23.08
CA ALA A 168 2.96 2.25 23.97
C ALA A 168 4.42 1.86 23.71
N ARG A 169 5.21 1.66 24.77
CA ARG A 169 6.63 1.29 24.68
C ARG A 169 6.97 0.15 25.62
N VAL A 170 7.80 -0.78 25.13
CA VAL A 170 8.36 -1.90 25.88
C VAL A 170 9.84 -2.07 25.54
N MET A 171 10.60 -2.72 26.42
CA MET A 171 12.06 -2.84 26.28
C MET A 171 12.52 -4.23 25.84
N ASN A 172 11.62 -5.20 25.72
CA ASN A 172 11.94 -6.59 25.37
C ASN A 172 10.97 -7.17 24.34
N ASP A 173 11.28 -8.34 23.83
CA ASP A 173 10.50 -9.02 22.80
C ASP A 173 9.18 -9.57 23.33
N GLU A 174 9.12 -10.02 24.57
CA GLU A 174 7.89 -10.47 25.20
C GLU A 174 6.86 -9.34 25.29
N GLY A 175 7.31 -8.15 25.67
CA GLY A 175 6.49 -6.95 25.60
C GLY A 175 6.06 -6.62 24.16
N ALA A 176 6.92 -6.78 23.14
CA ALA A 176 6.57 -6.55 21.76
C ALA A 176 5.49 -7.51 21.25
N ILE A 177 5.53 -8.78 21.67
CA ILE A 177 4.45 -9.75 21.43
C ILE A 177 3.14 -9.21 22.01
N GLY A 178 3.18 -8.79 23.27
CA GLY A 178 2.02 -8.20 23.94
C GLY A 178 1.48 -6.95 23.25
N LEU A 179 2.36 -6.05 22.76
CA LEU A 179 1.95 -4.86 21.99
C LEU A 179 1.16 -5.24 20.74
N MET A 180 1.67 -6.21 19.95
CA MET A 180 1.04 -6.62 18.70
C MET A 180 -0.30 -7.31 18.93
N ASP A 181 -0.39 -8.21 19.89
CA ASP A 181 -1.62 -8.95 20.17
C ASP A 181 -2.70 -8.03 20.76
N THR A 182 -2.31 -7.08 21.62
CA THR A 182 -3.19 -6.03 22.13
C THR A 182 -3.68 -5.14 21.00
N LEU A 183 -2.80 -4.73 20.07
CA LEU A 183 -3.18 -3.95 18.89
C LEU A 183 -4.20 -4.69 18.05
N ASN A 184 -3.97 -5.98 17.75
CA ASN A 184 -4.92 -6.79 16.99
C ASN A 184 -6.31 -6.81 17.61
N HIS A 185 -6.37 -6.98 18.94
CA HIS A 185 -7.65 -6.94 19.65
C HIS A 185 -8.35 -5.58 19.51
N LEU A 186 -7.62 -4.48 19.69
CA LEU A 186 -8.18 -3.13 19.66
C LEU A 186 -8.61 -2.70 18.25
N GLU A 187 -7.85 -3.04 17.22
CA GLU A 187 -8.26 -2.74 15.83
C GLU A 187 -9.43 -3.61 15.37
N ASN A 188 -9.46 -4.90 15.74
CA ASN A 188 -10.58 -5.77 15.41
C ASN A 188 -11.90 -5.33 16.07
N LEU A 189 -11.83 -4.60 17.18
CA LEU A 189 -12.96 -3.94 17.84
C LEU A 189 -13.20 -2.51 17.33
N HIS A 190 -12.41 -2.02 16.39
CA HIS A 190 -12.44 -0.64 15.91
C HIS A 190 -12.25 0.42 17.01
N ILE A 191 -11.59 0.07 18.13
CA ILE A 191 -11.19 1.00 19.17
C ILE A 191 -10.03 1.87 18.68
N VAL A 192 -9.03 1.25 18.07
CA VAL A 192 -7.97 1.94 17.31
C VAL A 192 -8.36 1.85 15.84
N ASN A 193 -8.56 2.99 15.20
CA ASN A 193 -9.04 3.06 13.82
C ASN A 193 -8.06 3.72 12.86
N GLY A 194 -7.04 4.41 13.36
CA GLY A 194 -6.01 5.04 12.54
C GLY A 194 -4.88 4.10 12.13
N SER A 195 -4.04 4.55 11.19
CA SER A 195 -2.87 3.80 10.72
C SER A 195 -1.78 3.80 11.80
N THR A 196 -1.55 2.66 12.41
CA THR A 196 -0.58 2.48 13.49
C THR A 196 0.84 2.42 12.96
N GLN A 197 1.81 2.74 13.79
CA GLN A 197 3.23 2.73 13.43
C GLN A 197 4.02 1.97 14.50
N LEU A 198 4.67 0.89 14.08
CA LEU A 198 5.54 0.07 14.92
C LEU A 198 7.01 0.44 14.62
N GLY A 199 7.76 0.82 15.66
CA GLY A 199 9.18 1.12 15.58
C GLY A 199 9.97 0.27 16.57
N GLY A 200 11.29 0.11 16.32
CA GLY A 200 12.18 -0.63 17.20
C GLY A 200 12.61 -1.98 16.69
N GLY A 201 13.03 -2.86 17.58
CA GLY A 201 13.45 -4.24 17.29
C GLY A 201 14.74 -4.36 16.46
N GLY A 202 15.60 -3.34 16.45
CA GLY A 202 16.84 -3.36 15.65
C GLY A 202 16.64 -3.02 14.17
N GLY A 203 15.45 -2.52 13.78
CA GLY A 203 15.21 -1.98 12.43
C GLY A 203 16.08 -0.78 12.13
N GLY A 204 16.42 -0.59 10.84
CA GLY A 204 17.38 0.42 10.38
C GLY A 204 17.02 1.86 10.76
N ALA A 205 18.02 2.72 10.72
CA ALA A 205 17.89 4.16 10.98
C ALA A 205 16.80 4.79 10.09
N GLY A 206 15.85 5.50 10.70
CA GLY A 206 14.71 6.14 10.02
C GLY A 206 13.35 5.55 10.41
N PHE A 207 13.32 4.34 10.96
CA PHE A 207 12.09 3.68 11.42
C PHE A 207 12.11 3.35 12.92
N GLY A 208 12.77 4.21 13.73
CA GLY A 208 12.77 4.08 15.18
C GLY A 208 13.79 3.10 15.75
N GLY A 209 14.96 2.97 15.12
CA GLY A 209 16.08 2.18 15.63
C GLY A 209 16.56 2.67 17.00
N GLY A 210 15.99 2.12 18.06
CA GLY A 210 16.34 2.36 19.47
C GLY A 210 16.23 1.05 20.24
N ALA A 211 16.72 1.05 21.49
CA ALA A 211 16.50 -0.08 22.39
C ALA A 211 14.99 -0.19 22.67
N GLY A 212 14.46 -1.41 22.49
CA GLY A 212 13.04 -1.73 22.72
C GLY A 212 12.15 -1.48 21.51
N TRP A 213 10.85 -1.46 21.77
CA TRP A 213 9.80 -1.37 20.79
C TRP A 213 8.83 -0.24 21.14
N SER A 214 8.30 0.45 20.13
CA SER A 214 7.29 1.49 20.29
C SER A 214 6.17 1.31 19.29
N LEU A 215 4.92 1.48 19.73
CA LEU A 215 3.73 1.39 18.90
C LEU A 215 2.91 2.67 19.07
N GLN A 216 2.74 3.43 18.00
CA GLN A 216 1.84 4.57 17.95
C GLN A 216 0.45 4.11 17.51
N VAL A 217 -0.58 4.52 18.25
CA VAL A 217 -1.98 4.14 18.04
C VAL A 217 -2.86 5.39 17.87
N PRO A 218 -3.07 5.85 16.63
CA PRO A 218 -3.90 7.00 16.33
C PRO A 218 -5.39 6.63 16.32
N ILE A 219 -6.23 7.58 16.78
CA ILE A 219 -7.68 7.43 16.84
C ILE A 219 -8.33 8.71 16.31
N TYR A 220 -9.33 8.55 15.43
CA TYR A 220 -10.12 9.63 14.83
C TYR A 220 -11.58 9.52 15.24
N GLY A 221 -12.24 10.66 15.43
CA GLY A 221 -13.67 10.72 15.70
C GLY A 221 -14.10 11.92 16.55
N PRO A 222 -15.31 11.92 17.10
CA PRO A 222 -15.76 12.94 18.03
C PRO A 222 -14.92 12.98 19.31
N PRO A 223 -14.59 14.17 19.87
CA PRO A 223 -13.66 14.33 20.99
C PRO A 223 -13.91 13.44 22.19
N ASP A 224 -15.16 13.34 22.64
CA ASP A 224 -15.48 12.54 23.83
C ASP A 224 -15.40 11.03 23.57
N VAL A 225 -15.74 10.61 22.34
CA VAL A 225 -15.64 9.21 21.91
C VAL A 225 -14.18 8.76 21.86
N ILE A 226 -13.33 9.52 21.16
CA ILE A 226 -11.92 9.15 20.98
C ILE A 226 -11.14 9.21 22.30
N ARG A 227 -11.52 10.11 23.24
CA ARG A 227 -10.96 10.14 24.58
C ARG A 227 -11.26 8.85 25.36
N ALA A 228 -12.51 8.38 25.28
CA ALA A 228 -12.90 7.11 25.91
C ALA A 228 -12.21 5.90 25.26
N GLN A 229 -12.10 5.88 23.91
CA GLN A 229 -11.39 4.84 23.19
C GLN A 229 -9.90 4.80 23.57
N LEU A 230 -9.22 5.95 23.65
CA LEU A 230 -7.82 6.02 24.04
C LEU A 230 -7.60 5.55 25.49
N ALA A 231 -8.48 5.95 26.41
CA ALA A 231 -8.42 5.49 27.80
C ALA A 231 -8.59 3.96 27.90
N TYR A 232 -9.50 3.39 27.11
CA TYR A 232 -9.64 1.93 27.02
C TYR A 232 -8.39 1.27 26.44
N ALA A 233 -7.86 1.78 25.33
CA ALA A 233 -6.62 1.28 24.72
C ALA A 233 -5.45 1.32 25.71
N ARG A 234 -5.26 2.46 26.42
CA ARG A 234 -4.26 2.59 27.48
C ARG A 234 -4.40 1.47 28.51
N SER A 235 -5.62 1.24 29.04
CA SER A 235 -5.88 0.23 30.06
C SER A 235 -5.50 -1.20 29.61
N LYS A 236 -5.45 -1.46 28.30
CA LYS A 236 -5.02 -2.75 27.76
C LYS A 236 -3.51 -2.83 27.58
N PHE A 237 -2.88 -1.77 27.09
CA PHE A 237 -1.42 -1.74 26.95
C PHE A 237 -0.70 -1.73 28.30
N GLU A 238 -1.25 -1.06 29.31
CA GLU A 238 -0.68 -1.02 30.67
C GLU A 238 -0.76 -2.38 31.41
N GLN A 239 -1.50 -3.37 30.89
CA GLN A 239 -1.48 -4.75 31.40
C GLN A 239 -0.23 -5.54 30.95
N ILE A 240 0.50 -5.04 29.94
CA ILE A 240 1.74 -5.66 29.47
C ILE A 240 2.85 -5.28 30.45
N GLU A 241 3.57 -6.25 30.97
CA GLU A 241 4.65 -6.04 31.93
C GLU A 241 5.74 -5.10 31.36
N GLY A 242 6.06 -4.06 32.11
CA GLY A 242 7.05 -3.06 31.71
C GLY A 242 6.61 -2.11 30.60
N CYS A 243 5.35 -2.15 30.18
CA CYS A 243 4.83 -1.21 29.19
C CYS A 243 4.63 0.18 29.81
N THR A 244 5.08 1.19 29.09
CA THR A 244 4.75 2.60 29.37
C THR A 244 3.84 3.13 28.28
N PHE A 245 2.85 3.95 28.65
CA PHE A 245 1.91 4.55 27.69
C PHE A 245 1.89 6.07 27.87
N THR A 246 2.07 6.77 26.77
CA THR A 246 2.01 8.25 26.73
C THR A 246 0.94 8.68 25.72
N GLU A 247 0.30 9.82 25.96
CA GLU A 247 -0.74 10.37 25.07
C GLU A 247 -0.25 11.66 24.42
N SER A 248 -0.66 11.91 23.18
CA SER A 248 -0.55 13.23 22.56
C SER A 248 -1.64 14.17 23.08
N GLU A 249 -1.46 15.46 22.83
CA GLU A 249 -2.59 16.38 22.89
C GLU A 249 -3.62 16.02 21.82
N MET A 250 -4.88 16.27 22.13
CA MET A 250 -5.98 16.14 21.17
C MET A 250 -5.93 17.31 20.18
N ILE A 251 -6.03 17.01 18.91
CA ILE A 251 -6.03 17.97 17.83
C ILE A 251 -7.43 18.01 17.21
N MET A 252 -8.07 19.17 17.21
CA MET A 252 -9.26 19.40 16.39
C MET A 252 -8.83 19.44 14.93
N THR A 253 -9.50 18.72 14.06
CA THR A 253 -9.09 18.62 12.66
C THR A 253 -9.40 19.91 11.91
N PRO A 254 -8.49 20.36 11.03
CA PRO A 254 -8.71 21.59 10.28
C PRO A 254 -9.90 21.45 9.32
N ALA A 255 -10.68 22.50 9.17
CA ALA A 255 -11.72 22.59 8.14
C ALA A 255 -11.09 22.75 6.73
N PRO A 256 -11.85 22.51 5.65
CA PRO A 256 -11.35 22.75 4.30
C PRO A 256 -10.77 24.18 4.14
N GLY A 257 -9.55 24.26 3.62
CA GLY A 257 -8.81 25.52 3.46
C GLY A 257 -8.02 25.98 4.70
N GLU A 258 -8.13 25.30 5.82
CA GLU A 258 -7.32 25.56 7.01
C GLU A 258 -6.07 24.66 7.05
N GLU A 259 -4.99 25.17 7.61
CA GLU A 259 -3.77 24.38 7.81
C GLU A 259 -3.79 23.62 9.14
N PRO A 260 -3.24 22.38 9.17
CA PRO A 260 -3.10 21.65 10.42
C PRO A 260 -2.05 22.32 11.33
N PRO A 261 -2.06 22.04 12.64
CA PRO A 261 -1.05 22.51 13.56
C PRO A 261 0.38 22.13 13.09
N PRO A 262 1.39 22.98 13.35
CA PRO A 262 2.75 22.69 12.97
C PRO A 262 3.28 21.43 13.68
N GLY A 263 4.12 20.66 12.98
CA GLY A 263 4.78 19.48 13.53
C GLY A 263 3.96 18.18 13.43
N VAL A 264 2.74 18.21 12.90
CA VAL A 264 1.97 17.00 12.63
C VAL A 264 2.40 16.35 11.30
N ARG A 265 2.23 15.05 11.20
CA ARG A 265 2.42 14.35 9.94
C ARG A 265 1.20 14.57 9.04
N LEU A 266 1.38 15.28 7.94
CA LEU A 266 0.30 15.74 7.06
C LEU A 266 -0.60 14.62 6.55
N VAL A 267 -0.01 13.47 6.16
CA VAL A 267 -0.78 12.33 5.63
C VAL A 267 -1.76 11.75 6.65
N ASN A 268 -1.53 11.92 7.95
CA ASN A 268 -2.49 11.52 8.98
C ASN A 268 -3.70 12.46 9.05
N PHE A 269 -3.65 13.61 8.39
CA PHE A 269 -4.72 14.61 8.30
C PHE A 269 -5.34 14.69 6.91
N GLY A 270 -5.20 13.61 6.11
CA GLY A 270 -5.76 13.59 4.77
C GLY A 270 -5.03 14.49 3.77
N ILE A 271 -3.85 14.99 4.10
CA ILE A 271 -3.08 15.93 3.30
C ILE A 271 -1.91 15.20 2.64
N PRO A 272 -1.87 15.08 1.30
CA PRO A 272 -0.76 14.43 0.61
C PRO A 272 0.51 15.25 0.72
N ASP A 273 1.66 14.59 0.92
CA ASP A 273 2.96 15.23 0.97
C ASP A 273 4.06 14.40 0.27
N LEU A 274 5.31 14.79 0.47
CA LEU A 274 6.50 14.16 -0.08
C LEU A 274 7.53 13.84 1.02
N SER A 275 7.10 13.71 2.26
CA SER A 275 7.97 13.54 3.43
C SER A 275 8.79 12.25 3.40
N THR A 276 8.30 11.21 2.73
CA THR A 276 9.05 9.95 2.51
C THR A 276 10.41 10.19 1.86
N PHE A 277 10.53 11.14 0.95
CA PHE A 277 11.82 11.43 0.32
C PHE A 277 12.85 11.96 1.32
N SER A 278 12.44 12.87 2.20
CA SER A 278 13.30 13.40 3.26
C SER A 278 13.68 12.30 4.28
N MET A 279 12.73 11.46 4.66
CA MET A 279 12.94 10.32 5.54
C MET A 279 13.95 9.31 4.95
N LEU A 280 13.95 9.13 3.62
CA LEU A 280 14.91 8.30 2.90
C LEU A 280 16.24 9.04 2.58
N GLY A 281 16.44 10.26 3.09
CA GLY A 281 17.62 11.07 2.80
C GLY A 281 17.70 11.52 1.32
N ARG A 282 16.57 11.73 0.66
CA ARG A 282 16.46 12.05 -0.76
C ARG A 282 15.71 13.36 -0.98
N SER A 283 15.91 13.95 -2.14
CA SER A 283 15.10 15.07 -2.63
C SER A 283 14.15 14.59 -3.74
N PRO A 284 12.85 14.94 -3.68
CA PRO A 284 11.91 14.61 -4.74
C PRO A 284 12.17 15.38 -6.03
N PHE A 285 12.90 16.49 -5.97
CA PHE A 285 13.12 17.44 -7.07
C PHE A 285 14.51 17.35 -7.70
N GLN A 286 15.38 16.49 -7.17
CA GLN A 286 16.74 16.34 -7.65
C GLN A 286 17.07 14.87 -7.93
N PRO A 287 17.86 14.58 -9.00
CA PRO A 287 18.37 13.26 -9.22
C PRO A 287 19.15 12.76 -8.00
N ASN A 288 18.83 11.56 -7.53
CA ASN A 288 19.61 10.94 -6.46
C ASN A 288 20.92 10.37 -7.05
N PRO A 289 22.09 10.92 -6.72
CA PRO A 289 23.36 10.40 -7.23
C PRO A 289 23.68 9.00 -6.72
N ALA A 290 23.16 8.63 -5.56
CA ALA A 290 23.34 7.30 -4.97
C ALA A 290 22.43 6.22 -5.58
N GLY A 291 21.49 6.60 -6.47
CA GLY A 291 20.55 5.65 -7.08
C GLY A 291 19.19 5.63 -6.39
N GLY A 292 18.55 4.46 -6.40
CA GLY A 292 17.21 4.22 -5.87
C GLY A 292 17.16 3.11 -4.83
N HIS A 293 15.99 2.54 -4.66
CA HIS A 293 15.80 1.29 -3.93
C HIS A 293 14.64 0.51 -4.55
N ILE A 294 14.63 -0.78 -4.28
CA ILE A 294 13.50 -1.68 -4.52
C ILE A 294 13.08 -2.29 -3.18
N GLY A 295 11.82 -2.66 -3.06
CA GLY A 295 11.26 -3.29 -1.87
C GLY A 295 10.96 -4.77 -2.08
N PHE A 296 11.23 -5.57 -1.07
CA PHE A 296 10.66 -6.88 -0.85
C PHE A 296 9.73 -6.79 0.35
N SER A 297 8.47 -7.11 0.20
CA SER A 297 7.41 -6.80 1.15
C SER A 297 6.53 -8.02 1.44
N PRO A 298 7.10 -9.09 2.01
CA PRO A 298 6.34 -10.29 2.32
C PRO A 298 5.23 -10.02 3.34
N ILE A 299 4.10 -10.70 3.14
CA ILE A 299 2.97 -10.68 4.04
C ILE A 299 3.17 -11.72 5.12
N LEU A 300 3.02 -11.28 6.36
CA LEU A 300 3.17 -12.08 7.57
C LEU A 300 1.85 -12.15 8.33
N PRO A 301 1.60 -13.24 9.08
CA PRO A 301 0.55 -13.24 10.09
C PRO A 301 0.75 -12.09 11.07
N ARG A 302 -0.30 -11.35 11.38
CA ARG A 302 -0.25 -10.25 12.34
C ARG A 302 -0.37 -10.80 13.76
N ARG A 303 0.71 -11.40 14.25
CA ARG A 303 0.86 -11.98 15.60
C ARG A 303 2.20 -11.55 16.18
N GLY A 304 2.24 -11.39 17.50
CA GLY A 304 3.48 -10.96 18.15
C GLY A 304 4.63 -11.92 17.96
N GLU A 305 4.39 -13.23 18.03
CA GLU A 305 5.41 -14.25 17.81
C GLU A 305 5.97 -14.23 16.38
N GLU A 306 5.11 -13.99 15.37
CA GLU A 306 5.54 -13.91 13.97
C GLU A 306 6.37 -12.64 13.69
N LEU A 307 6.10 -11.54 14.40
CA LEU A 307 6.92 -10.33 14.35
C LEU A 307 8.36 -10.65 14.77
N ILE A 308 8.53 -11.31 15.92
CA ILE A 308 9.84 -11.68 16.45
C ILE A 308 10.51 -12.74 15.56
N ARG A 309 9.76 -13.78 15.17
CA ARG A 309 10.24 -14.85 14.29
C ARG A 309 10.78 -14.31 12.97
N PHE A 310 10.09 -13.39 12.32
CA PHE A 310 10.53 -12.78 11.07
C PHE A 310 11.80 -11.93 11.26
N ARG A 311 11.90 -11.14 12.34
CA ARG A 311 13.11 -10.39 12.65
C ARG A 311 14.31 -11.32 12.85
N ASP A 312 14.17 -12.37 13.65
CA ASP A 312 15.24 -13.30 13.97
C ASP A 312 15.65 -14.10 12.72
N TRP A 313 14.68 -14.52 11.91
CA TRP A 313 14.92 -15.16 10.61
C TRP A 313 15.71 -14.24 9.67
N TYR A 314 15.34 -12.96 9.59
CA TYR A 314 16.09 -11.98 8.80
C TYR A 314 17.54 -11.86 9.29
N GLN A 315 17.74 -11.69 10.57
CA GLN A 315 19.07 -11.54 11.17
C GLN A 315 19.94 -12.79 10.93
N ALA A 316 19.37 -13.98 11.08
CA ALA A 316 20.08 -15.24 10.89
C ALA A 316 20.55 -15.45 9.44
N ASN A 317 19.82 -14.98 8.45
CA ASN A 317 20.12 -15.17 7.03
C ASN A 317 20.86 -14.00 6.38
N ALA A 318 20.88 -12.82 6.98
CA ALA A 318 21.36 -11.58 6.35
C ALA A 318 22.83 -11.67 5.87
N SER A 319 23.72 -12.30 6.63
CA SER A 319 25.13 -12.46 6.26
C SER A 319 25.32 -13.43 5.08
N GLU A 320 24.61 -14.56 5.08
CA GLU A 320 24.67 -15.54 3.99
C GLU A 320 24.13 -14.93 2.69
N VAL A 321 22.96 -14.28 2.75
CA VAL A 321 22.31 -13.68 1.57
C VAL A 321 23.14 -12.57 0.95
N SER A 322 23.86 -11.80 1.77
CA SER A 322 24.77 -10.74 1.29
C SER A 322 26.17 -11.23 0.90
N GLY A 323 26.45 -12.54 1.01
CA GLY A 323 27.80 -13.09 0.80
C GLY A 323 28.84 -12.57 1.79
N GLY A 324 28.42 -12.14 2.98
CA GLY A 324 29.27 -11.53 4.00
C GLY A 324 29.63 -10.06 3.72
N GLU A 325 29.11 -9.47 2.64
CA GLU A 325 29.37 -8.07 2.28
C GLU A 325 28.31 -7.12 2.84
N ASN A 326 28.67 -5.86 3.05
CA ASN A 326 27.69 -4.82 3.35
C ASN A 326 27.09 -4.28 2.06
N LEU A 327 25.97 -4.80 1.63
CA LEU A 327 25.24 -4.35 0.44
C LEU A 327 24.30 -3.15 0.70
N GLY A 328 24.25 -2.65 1.94
CA GLY A 328 23.36 -1.53 2.32
C GLY A 328 21.88 -1.92 2.35
N ILE A 329 21.55 -3.21 2.43
CA ILE A 329 20.18 -3.71 2.58
C ILE A 329 19.66 -3.30 3.96
N VAL A 330 18.46 -2.75 4.01
CA VAL A 330 17.85 -2.25 5.25
C VAL A 330 16.54 -2.98 5.51
N GLY A 331 16.38 -3.47 6.73
CA GLY A 331 15.14 -4.10 7.18
C GLY A 331 15.37 -5.03 8.39
N PRO A 332 14.32 -5.71 8.84
CA PRO A 332 12.94 -5.50 8.42
C PRO A 332 12.35 -4.20 9.00
N VAL A 333 11.47 -3.59 8.24
CA VAL A 333 10.57 -2.53 8.70
C VAL A 333 9.17 -3.09 8.71
N PHE A 334 8.50 -3.05 9.85
CA PHE A 334 7.17 -3.63 9.99
C PHE A 334 6.10 -2.58 9.72
N MET A 335 5.24 -2.85 8.73
CA MET A 335 4.11 -2.00 8.39
C MET A 335 2.81 -2.64 8.88
N THR A 336 2.02 -1.86 9.60
CA THR A 336 0.77 -2.29 10.24
C THR A 336 -0.48 -1.70 9.57
N ASN A 337 -0.36 -1.25 8.31
CA ASN A 337 -1.43 -0.59 7.57
C ASN A 337 -2.62 -1.51 7.25
N TRP A 338 -2.43 -2.83 7.22
CA TRP A 338 -3.47 -3.82 6.95
C TRP A 338 -4.01 -4.42 8.24
N GLU A 339 -5.33 -4.61 8.32
CA GLU A 339 -5.99 -5.06 9.55
C GLU A 339 -5.58 -6.43 10.08
N ARG A 340 -5.29 -7.36 9.18
CA ARG A 340 -5.11 -8.79 9.53
C ARG A 340 -3.72 -9.31 9.22
N SER A 341 -2.86 -8.49 8.65
CA SER A 341 -1.52 -8.87 8.26
C SER A 341 -0.48 -7.82 8.60
N LEU A 342 0.76 -8.24 8.73
CA LEU A 342 1.93 -7.39 8.74
C LEU A 342 2.63 -7.45 7.39
N VAL A 343 3.33 -6.39 7.04
CA VAL A 343 4.33 -6.42 5.97
C VAL A 343 5.71 -6.28 6.58
N GLY A 344 6.57 -7.24 6.31
CA GLY A 344 7.99 -7.20 6.70
C GLY A 344 8.83 -6.61 5.57
N LEU A 345 8.85 -5.28 5.44
CA LEU A 345 9.55 -4.59 4.35
C LEU A 345 11.08 -4.68 4.51
N ILE A 346 11.74 -5.19 3.48
CA ILE A 346 13.19 -5.16 3.30
C ILE A 346 13.50 -4.28 2.09
N MET A 347 14.37 -3.29 2.26
CA MET A 347 14.75 -2.33 1.22
C MET A 347 16.13 -2.64 0.68
N PHE A 348 16.24 -2.74 -0.64
CA PHE A 348 17.46 -3.05 -1.37
C PHE A 348 17.93 -1.82 -2.12
N PRO A 349 19.11 -1.26 -1.84
CA PRO A 349 19.61 -0.11 -2.56
C PRO A 349 19.97 -0.47 -3.99
N VAL A 350 19.59 0.39 -4.92
CA VAL A 350 19.97 0.30 -6.33
C VAL A 350 20.86 1.49 -6.66
N SER A 351 22.02 1.23 -7.23
CA SER A 351 23.01 2.25 -7.56
C SER A 351 23.22 2.39 -9.08
N LYS A 352 24.16 3.22 -9.47
CA LYS A 352 24.61 3.32 -10.88
C LYS A 352 25.69 2.28 -11.23
N ASP A 353 26.19 1.54 -10.26
CA ASP A 353 27.17 0.47 -10.47
C ASP A 353 26.47 -0.84 -10.84
N PRO A 354 26.65 -1.37 -12.06
CA PRO A 354 26.03 -2.63 -12.48
C PRO A 354 26.47 -3.83 -11.63
N ALA A 355 27.74 -3.88 -11.18
CA ALA A 355 28.25 -4.99 -10.38
C ALA A 355 27.58 -5.01 -9.01
N HIS A 356 27.36 -3.86 -8.37
CA HIS A 356 26.57 -3.75 -7.15
C HIS A 356 25.11 -4.22 -7.38
N ASN A 357 24.49 -3.77 -8.46
CA ASN A 357 23.10 -4.14 -8.76
C ASN A 357 22.92 -5.63 -9.05
N GLU A 358 23.96 -6.30 -9.58
CA GLU A 358 23.94 -7.75 -9.76
C GLU A 358 23.90 -8.49 -8.41
N LYS A 359 24.74 -8.10 -7.45
CA LYS A 359 24.71 -8.63 -6.08
C LYS A 359 23.36 -8.35 -5.38
N ILE A 360 22.81 -7.17 -5.58
CA ILE A 360 21.48 -6.81 -5.07
C ILE A 360 20.39 -7.71 -5.66
N ARG A 361 20.47 -8.00 -6.97
CA ARG A 361 19.52 -8.92 -7.64
C ARG A 361 19.60 -10.31 -7.04
N ASP A 362 20.81 -10.83 -6.86
CA ASP A 362 21.03 -12.18 -6.32
C ASP A 362 20.53 -12.28 -4.86
N ALA A 363 20.83 -11.26 -4.06
CA ALA A 363 20.30 -11.15 -2.70
C ALA A 363 18.76 -11.08 -2.68
N PHE A 364 18.13 -10.33 -3.58
CA PHE A 364 16.67 -10.24 -3.67
C PHE A 364 16.05 -11.61 -4.00
N VAL A 365 16.59 -12.31 -5.00
CA VAL A 365 16.14 -13.67 -5.38
C VAL A 365 16.23 -14.61 -4.18
N ARG A 366 17.38 -14.60 -3.49
CA ARG A 366 17.58 -15.45 -2.32
C ARG A 366 16.61 -15.17 -1.18
N TRP A 367 16.34 -13.89 -0.88
CA TRP A 367 15.33 -13.52 0.13
C TRP A 367 13.93 -14.01 -0.24
N VAL A 368 13.54 -13.91 -1.51
CA VAL A 368 12.25 -14.42 -1.99
C VAL A 368 12.13 -15.93 -1.78
N GLU A 369 13.17 -16.69 -2.14
CA GLU A 369 13.19 -18.15 -1.98
C GLU A 369 13.10 -18.57 -0.50
N LEU A 370 13.90 -17.94 0.36
CA LEU A 370 13.91 -18.21 1.79
C LEU A 370 12.56 -17.87 2.45
N ALA A 371 11.96 -16.75 2.10
CA ALA A 371 10.65 -16.37 2.63
C ALA A 371 9.54 -17.31 2.15
N ALA A 372 9.57 -17.73 0.89
CA ALA A 372 8.59 -18.66 0.34
C ALA A 372 8.67 -20.03 1.05
N ALA A 373 9.87 -20.48 1.45
CA ALA A 373 10.06 -21.71 2.22
C ALA A 373 9.40 -21.63 3.63
N GLU A 374 9.33 -20.44 4.22
CA GLU A 374 8.64 -20.16 5.48
C GLU A 374 7.11 -19.97 5.32
N GLY A 375 6.61 -19.95 4.08
CA GLY A 375 5.21 -19.66 3.76
C GLY A 375 4.89 -18.17 3.73
N TRP A 376 5.88 -17.29 3.70
CA TRP A 376 5.71 -15.85 3.53
C TRP A 376 5.90 -15.46 2.08
N ALA A 377 4.91 -14.77 1.49
CA ALA A 377 4.95 -14.41 0.08
C ALA A 377 4.81 -12.91 -0.12
N GLU A 378 5.50 -12.41 -1.13
CA GLU A 378 5.41 -11.02 -1.60
C GLU A 378 4.02 -10.71 -2.14
N TYR A 379 3.47 -9.55 -1.78
CA TYR A 379 2.19 -9.10 -2.32
C TYR A 379 2.33 -8.10 -3.46
N ARG A 380 3.47 -7.42 -3.57
CA ARG A 380 3.74 -6.40 -4.58
C ARG A 380 5.24 -6.37 -4.91
N ALA A 381 5.60 -6.64 -6.16
CA ALA A 381 6.98 -6.81 -6.58
C ALA A 381 7.41 -5.77 -7.62
N PRO A 382 8.69 -5.36 -7.62
CA PRO A 382 9.28 -4.66 -8.74
C PRO A 382 9.10 -5.44 -10.04
N THR A 383 8.92 -4.72 -11.15
CA THR A 383 8.55 -5.27 -12.46
C THR A 383 9.42 -6.45 -12.88
N VAL A 384 10.74 -6.36 -12.67
CA VAL A 384 11.72 -7.39 -13.06
C VAL A 384 11.67 -8.69 -12.26
N TYR A 385 10.95 -8.71 -11.12
CA TYR A 385 10.85 -9.89 -10.24
C TYR A 385 9.44 -10.50 -10.23
N GLN A 386 8.51 -9.98 -11.03
CA GLN A 386 7.10 -10.41 -10.99
C GLN A 386 6.92 -11.88 -11.35
N ASP A 387 7.70 -12.40 -12.31
CA ASP A 387 7.69 -13.83 -12.66
C ASP A 387 8.28 -14.72 -11.53
N LEU A 388 9.35 -14.24 -10.87
CA LEU A 388 9.92 -14.92 -9.72
C LEU A 388 8.87 -15.04 -8.60
N ILE A 389 8.22 -13.93 -8.27
CA ILE A 389 7.18 -13.91 -7.23
C ILE A 389 5.99 -14.77 -7.61
N ALA A 390 5.50 -14.70 -8.85
CA ALA A 390 4.38 -15.51 -9.32
C ALA A 390 4.63 -17.01 -9.13
N ARG A 391 5.88 -17.47 -9.33
CA ARG A 391 6.26 -18.88 -9.13
C ARG A 391 6.21 -19.33 -7.67
N THR A 392 6.28 -18.43 -6.68
CA THR A 392 6.13 -18.81 -5.27
C THR A 392 4.69 -19.20 -4.90
N TYR A 393 3.70 -18.78 -5.71
CA TYR A 393 2.27 -19.15 -5.54
C TYR A 393 1.97 -20.51 -6.20
N SER A 394 2.73 -21.53 -5.83
CA SER A 394 2.86 -22.80 -6.56
C SER A 394 1.83 -23.88 -6.18
N PHE A 395 0.86 -23.59 -5.32
CA PHE A 395 -0.16 -24.58 -4.90
C PHE A 395 -0.81 -25.27 -6.11
N ASN A 396 -0.92 -26.60 -6.04
CA ASN A 396 -1.53 -27.43 -7.06
C ASN A 396 -0.99 -27.13 -8.48
N ASP A 397 0.33 -27.21 -8.62
CA ASP A 397 1.04 -26.97 -9.88
C ASP A 397 0.68 -25.60 -10.50
N ASN A 398 0.81 -24.55 -9.73
CA ASN A 398 0.51 -23.17 -10.14
C ASN A 398 -0.95 -22.95 -10.63
N ALA A 399 -1.92 -23.62 -10.02
CA ALA A 399 -3.32 -23.55 -10.45
C ALA A 399 -3.88 -22.13 -10.55
N LEU A 400 -3.45 -21.23 -9.67
CA LEU A 400 -3.86 -19.82 -9.70
C LEU A 400 -3.33 -19.11 -10.96
N THR A 401 -2.08 -19.34 -11.34
CA THR A 401 -1.49 -18.78 -12.56
C THR A 401 -2.21 -19.32 -13.80
N ARG A 402 -2.43 -20.63 -13.89
CA ARG A 402 -3.17 -21.24 -15.00
C ARG A 402 -4.61 -20.72 -15.12
N MET A 403 -5.28 -20.40 -14.00
CA MET A 403 -6.60 -19.77 -14.03
C MET A 403 -6.52 -18.34 -14.57
N ARG A 404 -5.56 -17.54 -14.09
CA ARG A 404 -5.34 -16.15 -14.55
C ARG A 404 -5.04 -16.10 -16.05
N GLU A 405 -4.24 -17.03 -16.54
CA GLU A 405 -3.90 -17.14 -17.97
C GLU A 405 -5.13 -17.49 -18.83
N LYS A 406 -5.99 -18.39 -18.38
CA LYS A 406 -7.27 -18.68 -19.07
C LYS A 406 -8.17 -17.44 -19.16
N ILE A 407 -8.24 -16.65 -18.08
CA ILE A 407 -9.00 -15.41 -18.07
C ILE A 407 -8.34 -14.39 -19.01
N LYS A 408 -7.01 -14.26 -18.97
CA LYS A 408 -6.24 -13.40 -19.87
C LYS A 408 -6.54 -13.70 -21.33
N ASP A 409 -6.50 -14.96 -21.74
CA ASP A 409 -6.77 -15.39 -23.11
C ASP A 409 -8.22 -15.11 -23.53
N ALA A 410 -9.17 -15.13 -22.59
CA ALA A 410 -10.57 -14.84 -22.86
C ALA A 410 -10.84 -13.32 -23.04
N VAL A 411 -10.25 -12.46 -22.21
CA VAL A 411 -10.55 -11.00 -22.19
C VAL A 411 -9.55 -10.17 -23.00
N ASP A 412 -8.40 -10.75 -23.35
CA ASP A 412 -7.37 -10.14 -24.21
C ASP A 412 -6.81 -11.20 -25.18
N PRO A 413 -7.62 -11.66 -26.13
CA PRO A 413 -7.27 -12.79 -26.98
C PRO A 413 -6.05 -12.54 -27.87
N ASN A 414 -5.73 -11.28 -28.15
CA ASN A 414 -4.55 -10.89 -28.90
C ASN A 414 -3.32 -10.65 -27.99
N GLY A 415 -3.48 -10.70 -26.67
CA GLY A 415 -2.40 -10.54 -25.69
C GLY A 415 -1.70 -9.19 -25.74
N ILE A 416 -2.44 -8.10 -26.00
CA ILE A 416 -1.86 -6.78 -26.25
C ILE A 416 -1.65 -5.94 -24.98
N ILE A 417 -2.31 -6.30 -23.85
CA ILE A 417 -2.26 -5.49 -22.62
C ILE A 417 -1.23 -6.06 -21.67
N SER A 418 -0.18 -5.29 -21.36
CA SER A 418 0.83 -5.53 -20.31
C SER A 418 1.31 -6.99 -20.19
N ALA A 419 1.75 -7.60 -21.31
CA ALA A 419 2.26 -8.97 -21.31
C ALA A 419 3.31 -9.17 -20.21
N GLY A 420 3.17 -10.23 -19.40
CA GLY A 420 4.07 -10.59 -18.30
C GLY A 420 3.86 -9.83 -16.99
N ARG A 421 3.01 -8.80 -16.96
CA ARG A 421 2.76 -8.08 -15.71
C ARG A 421 2.13 -9.01 -14.67
N TYR A 422 2.72 -9.01 -13.46
CA TYR A 422 2.41 -9.92 -12.35
C TYR A 422 2.46 -11.41 -12.71
N GLY A 423 3.38 -11.77 -13.64
CA GLY A 423 3.62 -13.16 -14.04
C GLY A 423 2.50 -13.75 -14.91
N VAL A 424 1.62 -12.92 -15.48
CA VAL A 424 0.53 -13.39 -16.36
C VAL A 424 0.88 -13.09 -17.82
N TRP A 425 1.18 -14.15 -18.57
CA TRP A 425 1.60 -14.06 -19.97
C TRP A 425 0.47 -14.46 -20.92
N PRO A 426 0.30 -13.77 -22.05
CA PRO A 426 -0.61 -14.21 -23.09
C PRO A 426 -0.09 -15.49 -23.76
N LYS A 427 -1.00 -16.29 -24.32
CA LYS A 427 -0.70 -17.62 -24.86
C LYS A 427 0.52 -17.66 -25.78
N HIS A 428 0.66 -16.69 -26.67
CA HIS A 428 1.74 -16.66 -27.69
C HIS A 428 3.13 -16.28 -27.11
N LEU A 429 3.23 -15.90 -25.85
CA LEU A 429 4.48 -15.53 -25.17
C LEU A 429 4.80 -16.41 -23.94
N ARG A 430 4.02 -17.46 -23.64
CA ARG A 430 4.25 -18.31 -22.46
C ARG A 430 5.50 -19.18 -22.59
N ASP A 431 5.79 -19.62 -23.79
CA ASP A 431 6.90 -20.53 -24.11
C ASP A 431 8.09 -19.81 -24.80
N ALA A 432 8.10 -18.45 -24.79
CA ALA A 432 9.08 -17.63 -25.48
C ALA A 432 10.32 -17.26 -24.62
#